data_ad389d949885ad339a7dc0accdecdacf
#
_entry.id   ad389d949885ad339a7dc0accdecdacf
#
_cell.length_a   1.000
_cell.length_b   1.000
_cell.length_c   1.000
_cell.angle_alpha   90.00
_cell.angle_beta   90.00
_cell.angle_gamma   90.00
#
_symmetry.space_group_name_H-M   'P 1'
#
loop_
_entity.id
_entity.type
_entity.pdbx_description
1 polymer ?
#
loop_
_entity_poly.entity_id
_entity_poly.type
_entity_poly.pdbx_seq_one_letter_code
_entity_poly.pdbx_strand_id
1 'polypeptide(L)'
;MAEQVDVLVVGGGINGAGIARDAVGRGLSVWLCEQDDLAAHTSSASTKLIHGGLRYLEQFEFALVGKALAEREVLLRVAPHIIWPLRFVLPHQSHLRPAWMIRLGLFLYDHLQRGRRSLPGSRRVRLSRHAVGQPLREEFLTGFVYSDAWVQDARLVVLNAMDAVQRGARVMTHTRCVSARRSGDRWLARLQGADGRITEVAARALVNATGPWAVDFLDDVAAEGHDRSLRLVKGSHIVVPRLYEHRYAYIFQQPDRRIVFAIPYEREFTLIGTTDVEYRADPAHPRIDAEEISYLCDAVNRYFKRSIAPADVVWNYSGVRPLLDDESGKASEVTRDYLLEIEPARGAPLLNVFGGKLTTFRKLAEEAVDKLAPLLGNKEPAWTGKGHPLPGGDIQDVDGLAQQLRATRPWLGEAMAWRLAHTYGSQSVRVIGSAASLAELGEHFGADLYASEVDYLRRYEWASCAEDVLWRRTKLGLHVGAEGAARLGAYFAKN
;
A
#
# COMPACT_ATOMS: atom_id res chain seq x y z
N MET A 1 -29.22 6.83 -21.68
CA MET A 1 -29.79 6.18 -20.46
C MET A 1 -28.64 5.94 -19.52
N ALA A 2 -28.81 6.18 -18.22
CA ALA A 2 -27.77 5.93 -17.23
C ALA A 2 -27.46 4.42 -17.14
N GLU A 3 -26.18 4.08 -17.06
CA GLU A 3 -25.72 2.71 -16.85
C GLU A 3 -26.13 2.24 -15.44
N GLN A 4 -26.62 1.01 -15.33
CA GLN A 4 -27.14 0.49 -14.06
C GLN A 4 -26.13 -0.46 -13.39
N VAL A 5 -25.88 -0.24 -12.09
CA VAL A 5 -24.98 -1.10 -11.30
C VAL A 5 -25.54 -1.31 -9.89
N ASP A 6 -25.10 -2.35 -9.21
CA ASP A 6 -25.44 -2.54 -7.80
C ASP A 6 -24.62 -1.59 -6.91
N VAL A 7 -23.32 -1.47 -7.14
CA VAL A 7 -22.42 -0.66 -6.30
C VAL A 7 -21.54 0.24 -7.17
N LEU A 8 -21.58 1.54 -6.88
CA LEU A 8 -20.57 2.48 -7.37
C LEU A 8 -19.58 2.77 -6.23
N VAL A 9 -18.32 2.48 -6.45
CA VAL A 9 -17.21 2.79 -5.52
C VAL A 9 -16.46 4.00 -6.04
N VAL A 10 -16.34 5.05 -5.20
CA VAL A 10 -15.58 6.26 -5.51
C VAL A 10 -14.28 6.25 -4.72
N GLY A 11 -13.15 6.24 -5.43
CA GLY A 11 -11.78 6.19 -4.90
C GLY A 11 -11.05 4.88 -5.19
N GLY A 12 -9.96 4.96 -5.96
CA GLY A 12 -9.12 3.84 -6.39
C GLY A 12 -7.92 3.57 -5.48
N GLY A 13 -8.03 3.92 -4.21
CA GLY A 13 -7.07 3.51 -3.17
C GLY A 13 -7.30 2.08 -2.70
N ILE A 14 -6.51 1.65 -1.70
CA ILE A 14 -6.54 0.27 -1.21
C ILE A 14 -7.92 -0.16 -0.67
N ASN A 15 -8.64 0.75 -0.01
CA ASN A 15 -9.96 0.45 0.53
C ASN A 15 -10.99 0.26 -0.58
N GLY A 16 -11.06 1.21 -1.55
CA GLY A 16 -12.00 1.11 -2.66
C GLY A 16 -11.74 -0.08 -3.57
N ALA A 17 -10.47 -0.35 -3.92
CA ALA A 17 -10.10 -1.53 -4.71
C ALA A 17 -10.43 -2.84 -3.98
N GLY A 18 -10.21 -2.89 -2.66
CA GLY A 18 -10.57 -4.05 -1.83
C GLY A 18 -12.08 -4.27 -1.76
N ILE A 19 -12.86 -3.20 -1.56
CA ILE A 19 -14.33 -3.26 -1.50
C ILE A 19 -14.90 -3.68 -2.86
N ALA A 20 -14.41 -3.11 -3.96
CA ALA A 20 -14.82 -3.49 -5.31
C ALA A 20 -14.57 -4.98 -5.57
N ARG A 21 -13.39 -5.48 -5.16
CA ARG A 21 -13.01 -6.89 -5.29
C ARG A 21 -13.95 -7.82 -4.51
N ASP A 22 -14.24 -7.51 -3.26
CA ASP A 22 -15.10 -8.37 -2.42
C ASP A 22 -16.54 -8.33 -2.90
N ALA A 23 -17.05 -7.15 -3.27
CA ALA A 23 -18.43 -6.98 -3.75
C ALA A 23 -18.69 -7.73 -5.06
N VAL A 24 -17.79 -7.59 -6.05
CA VAL A 24 -17.94 -8.33 -7.31
C VAL A 24 -17.77 -9.84 -7.12
N GLY A 25 -16.89 -10.26 -6.19
CA GLY A 25 -16.71 -11.66 -5.83
C GLY A 25 -17.96 -12.29 -5.19
N ARG A 26 -18.83 -11.48 -4.59
CA ARG A 26 -20.15 -11.89 -4.09
C ARG A 26 -21.26 -11.81 -5.15
N GLY A 27 -20.91 -11.53 -6.40
CA GLY A 27 -21.86 -11.49 -7.52
C GLY A 27 -22.59 -10.16 -7.69
N LEU A 28 -22.19 -9.09 -7.02
CA LEU A 28 -22.72 -7.74 -7.25
C LEU A 28 -22.06 -7.13 -8.51
N SER A 29 -22.81 -6.39 -9.29
CA SER A 29 -22.25 -5.56 -10.37
C SER A 29 -21.60 -4.31 -9.76
N VAL A 30 -20.33 -4.05 -10.12
CA VAL A 30 -19.52 -3.02 -9.47
C VAL A 30 -18.84 -2.12 -10.50
N TRP A 31 -18.95 -0.82 -10.30
CA TRP A 31 -18.09 0.17 -10.93
C TRP A 31 -17.23 0.86 -9.89
N LEU A 32 -15.97 1.07 -10.23
CA LEU A 32 -15.02 1.85 -9.43
C LEU A 32 -14.50 2.99 -10.28
N CYS A 33 -14.60 4.22 -9.79
CA CYS A 33 -13.97 5.38 -10.42
C CYS A 33 -12.88 5.98 -9.52
N GLU A 34 -11.78 6.39 -10.15
CA GLU A 34 -10.63 7.06 -9.54
C GLU A 34 -10.28 8.30 -10.38
N GLN A 35 -10.18 9.46 -9.72
CA GLN A 35 -9.93 10.73 -10.41
C GLN A 35 -8.55 10.79 -11.08
N ASP A 36 -7.57 10.07 -10.52
CA ASP A 36 -6.21 9.98 -11.02
C ASP A 36 -5.87 8.54 -11.42
N ASP A 37 -4.64 8.10 -11.20
CA ASP A 37 -4.24 6.71 -11.35
C ASP A 37 -4.54 5.90 -10.07
N LEU A 38 -4.68 4.59 -10.19
CA LEU A 38 -4.79 3.69 -9.04
C LEU A 38 -3.63 3.89 -8.07
N ALA A 39 -3.94 4.01 -6.79
CA ALA A 39 -2.96 4.26 -5.74
C ALA A 39 -2.16 5.57 -5.88
N ALA A 40 -2.61 6.56 -6.64
CA ALA A 40 -1.85 7.79 -6.89
C ALA A 40 -1.47 8.56 -5.62
N HIS A 41 -2.24 8.40 -4.54
CA HIS A 41 -2.09 9.17 -3.30
C HIS A 41 -1.61 8.32 -2.11
N THR A 42 -2.31 8.35 -0.99
CA THR A 42 -1.92 7.71 0.29
C THR A 42 -1.50 6.25 0.14
N SER A 43 -2.16 5.50 -0.74
CA SER A 43 -1.95 4.05 -0.88
C SER A 43 -0.60 3.65 -1.50
N SER A 44 0.12 4.54 -2.19
CA SER A 44 1.50 4.31 -2.68
C SER A 44 2.58 4.97 -1.82
N ALA A 45 2.16 5.79 -0.85
CA ALA A 45 3.06 6.59 -0.02
C ALA A 45 3.18 6.03 1.43
N SER A 46 2.96 4.74 1.61
CA SER A 46 3.10 4.04 2.89
C SER A 46 4.56 3.76 3.24
N THR A 47 4.82 3.28 4.45
CA THR A 47 6.13 2.70 4.84
C THR A 47 6.37 1.31 4.21
N LYS A 48 5.45 0.82 3.38
CA LYS A 48 5.50 -0.46 2.64
C LYS A 48 5.62 -1.68 3.54
N LEU A 49 4.87 -1.66 4.63
CA LEU A 49 4.84 -2.71 5.64
C LEU A 49 3.43 -3.29 5.83
N ILE A 50 3.37 -4.61 5.93
CA ILE A 50 2.24 -5.35 6.49
C ILE A 50 2.67 -5.80 7.87
N HIS A 51 2.17 -5.12 8.91
CA HIS A 51 2.66 -5.28 10.27
C HIS A 51 1.55 -5.17 11.32
N GLY A 52 1.74 -5.85 12.46
CA GLY A 52 0.79 -5.81 13.57
C GLY A 52 0.79 -4.48 14.34
N GLY A 53 1.83 -3.65 14.17
CA GLY A 53 1.94 -2.39 14.90
C GLY A 53 2.37 -2.62 16.35
N LEU A 54 3.60 -3.06 16.58
CA LEU A 54 4.15 -3.36 17.92
C LEU A 54 3.88 -2.25 18.94
N ARG A 55 3.89 -0.99 18.53
CA ARG A 55 3.63 0.17 19.39
C ARG A 55 2.22 0.18 19.99
N TYR A 56 1.22 -0.40 19.32
CA TYR A 56 -0.16 -0.41 19.83
C TYR A 56 -0.33 -1.31 21.06
N LEU A 57 0.61 -2.24 21.33
CA LEU A 57 0.66 -2.97 22.58
C LEU A 57 0.86 -2.05 23.79
N GLU A 58 1.55 -0.91 23.59
CA GLU A 58 1.73 0.09 24.65
C GLU A 58 0.44 0.85 24.96
N GLN A 59 -0.51 0.86 24.04
CA GLN A 59 -1.84 1.46 24.17
C GLN A 59 -2.91 0.41 24.55
N PHE A 60 -2.47 -0.82 24.85
CA PHE A 60 -3.34 -1.98 25.18
C PHE A 60 -4.31 -2.38 24.05
N GLU A 61 -4.04 -2.01 22.81
CA GLU A 61 -4.84 -2.31 21.62
C GLU A 61 -4.60 -3.75 21.11
N PHE A 62 -4.75 -4.74 21.99
CA PHE A 62 -4.46 -6.15 21.69
C PHE A 62 -5.32 -6.72 20.56
N ALA A 63 -6.58 -6.32 20.50
CA ALA A 63 -7.51 -6.78 19.46
C ALA A 63 -7.08 -6.30 18.08
N LEU A 64 -6.69 -5.01 17.96
CA LEU A 64 -6.19 -4.40 16.72
C LEU A 64 -4.90 -5.09 16.27
N VAL A 65 -3.95 -5.32 17.18
CA VAL A 65 -2.70 -6.04 16.88
C VAL A 65 -3.00 -7.46 16.42
N GLY A 66 -3.86 -8.20 17.12
CA GLY A 66 -4.24 -9.56 16.75
C GLY A 66 -4.90 -9.65 15.37
N LYS A 67 -5.81 -8.71 15.05
CA LYS A 67 -6.45 -8.58 13.72
C LYS A 67 -5.39 -8.32 12.63
N ALA A 68 -4.47 -7.39 12.86
CA ALA A 68 -3.43 -7.05 11.89
C ALA A 68 -2.44 -8.20 11.66
N LEU A 69 -2.06 -8.94 12.70
CA LEU A 69 -1.19 -10.11 12.57
C LEU A 69 -1.88 -11.25 11.81
N ALA A 70 -3.17 -11.47 12.03
CA ALA A 70 -3.94 -12.46 11.28
C ALA A 70 -4.02 -12.09 9.79
N GLU A 71 -4.29 -10.82 9.48
CA GLU A 71 -4.30 -10.32 8.09
C GLU A 71 -2.93 -10.43 7.42
N ARG A 72 -1.84 -10.20 8.15
CA ARG A 72 -0.48 -10.41 7.62
C ARG A 72 -0.27 -11.83 7.07
N GLU A 73 -0.71 -12.84 7.81
CA GLU A 73 -0.58 -14.24 7.36
C GLU A 73 -1.47 -14.55 6.14
N VAL A 74 -2.64 -13.92 6.05
CA VAL A 74 -3.49 -14.04 4.85
C VAL A 74 -2.79 -13.41 3.65
N LEU A 75 -2.31 -12.18 3.79
CA LEU A 75 -1.69 -11.41 2.71
C LEU A 75 -0.40 -12.04 2.20
N LEU A 76 0.43 -12.62 3.07
CA LEU A 76 1.62 -13.39 2.69
C LEU A 76 1.28 -14.59 1.79
N ARG A 77 0.10 -15.20 1.95
CA ARG A 77 -0.34 -16.33 1.13
C ARG A 77 -0.99 -15.93 -0.18
N VAL A 78 -1.79 -14.84 -0.17
CA VAL A 78 -2.58 -14.46 -1.36
C VAL A 78 -1.78 -13.63 -2.37
N ALA A 79 -0.66 -13.06 -1.93
CA ALA A 79 0.18 -12.23 -2.79
C ALA A 79 1.68 -12.40 -2.50
N PRO A 80 2.23 -13.63 -2.50
CA PRO A 80 3.60 -13.92 -2.08
C PRO A 80 4.66 -13.24 -2.97
N HIS A 81 4.33 -12.87 -4.19
CA HIS A 81 5.21 -12.19 -5.13
C HIS A 81 5.43 -10.71 -4.78
N ILE A 82 4.48 -10.05 -4.14
CA ILE A 82 4.58 -8.63 -3.75
C ILE A 82 4.61 -8.42 -2.23
N ILE A 83 4.41 -9.49 -1.44
CA ILE A 83 4.44 -9.45 0.02
C ILE A 83 5.33 -10.58 0.52
N TRP A 84 6.42 -10.26 1.21
CA TRP A 84 7.36 -11.25 1.72
C TRP A 84 7.82 -10.96 3.14
N PRO A 85 8.30 -12.01 3.86
CA PRO A 85 8.78 -11.86 5.23
C PRO A 85 9.89 -10.82 5.35
N LEU A 86 9.79 -9.96 6.36
CA LEU A 86 10.82 -9.00 6.72
C LEU A 86 11.13 -9.08 8.22
N ARG A 87 12.41 -9.25 8.55
CA ARG A 87 12.88 -9.27 9.93
C ARG A 87 13.30 -7.88 10.36
N PHE A 88 12.88 -7.47 11.56
CA PHE A 88 13.19 -6.18 12.15
C PHE A 88 14.18 -6.32 13.29
N VAL A 89 15.06 -5.36 13.41
CA VAL A 89 15.98 -5.18 14.53
C VAL A 89 15.54 -3.96 15.32
N LEU A 90 15.30 -4.13 16.60
CA LEU A 90 15.07 -3.08 17.58
C LEU A 90 16.31 -2.96 18.45
N PRO A 91 17.24 -2.03 18.22
CA PRO A 91 18.36 -1.76 19.12
C PRO A 91 17.84 -1.24 20.46
N HIS A 92 18.36 -1.79 21.55
CA HIS A 92 17.94 -1.41 22.90
C HIS A 92 18.94 -0.43 23.53
N GLN A 93 18.41 0.62 24.11
CA GLN A 93 19.14 1.62 24.91
C GLN A 93 18.62 1.62 26.35
N SER A 94 19.50 1.91 27.31
CA SER A 94 19.18 1.85 28.73
C SER A 94 18.15 2.87 29.21
N HIS A 95 18.02 4.00 28.51
CA HIS A 95 17.03 5.04 28.81
C HIS A 95 15.63 4.73 28.26
N LEU A 96 15.51 3.69 27.45
CA LEU A 96 14.24 3.17 26.99
C LEU A 96 13.62 2.22 28.01
N ARG A 97 12.50 1.58 27.65
CA ARG A 97 11.87 0.57 28.52
C ARG A 97 12.86 -0.55 28.87
N PRO A 98 12.76 -1.14 30.07
CA PRO A 98 13.60 -2.27 30.45
C PRO A 98 13.52 -3.42 29.43
N ALA A 99 14.66 -4.06 29.16
CA ALA A 99 14.76 -5.13 28.18
C ALA A 99 13.78 -6.29 28.40
N TRP A 100 13.44 -6.61 29.65
CA TRP A 100 12.45 -7.64 29.98
C TRP A 100 11.05 -7.24 29.53
N MET A 101 10.67 -5.96 29.63
CA MET A 101 9.36 -5.46 29.21
C MET A 101 9.23 -5.50 27.69
N ILE A 102 10.29 -5.12 26.94
CA ILE A 102 10.33 -5.28 25.48
C ILE A 102 10.19 -6.76 25.10
N ARG A 103 10.88 -7.64 25.83
CA ARG A 103 10.78 -9.09 25.58
C ARG A 103 9.37 -9.63 25.83
N LEU A 104 8.70 -9.16 26.88
CA LEU A 104 7.31 -9.51 27.15
C LEU A 104 6.37 -9.00 26.07
N GLY A 105 6.53 -7.74 25.65
CA GLY A 105 5.75 -7.18 24.54
C GLY A 105 5.92 -7.97 23.22
N LEU A 106 7.16 -8.34 22.89
CA LEU A 106 7.43 -9.17 21.72
C LEU A 106 6.91 -10.61 21.86
N PHE A 107 6.90 -11.17 23.07
CA PHE A 107 6.28 -12.46 23.34
C PHE A 107 4.77 -12.39 23.09
N LEU A 108 4.09 -11.35 23.60
CA LEU A 108 2.67 -11.13 23.32
C LEU A 108 2.44 -10.94 21.82
N TYR A 109 3.24 -10.13 21.15
CA TYR A 109 3.17 -9.91 19.70
C TYR A 109 3.24 -11.21 18.92
N ASP A 110 4.14 -12.11 19.30
CA ASP A 110 4.29 -13.42 18.67
C ASP A 110 3.08 -14.35 18.90
N HIS A 111 2.26 -14.14 19.96
CA HIS A 111 1.21 -15.06 20.38
C HIS A 111 -0.22 -14.49 20.29
N LEU A 112 -0.39 -13.20 20.02
CA LEU A 112 -1.70 -12.57 19.82
C LEU A 112 -2.40 -13.02 18.54
N GLN A 113 -1.64 -13.54 17.58
CA GLN A 113 -2.20 -14.08 16.35
C GLN A 113 -2.97 -15.38 16.64
N ARG A 114 -4.21 -15.45 16.17
CA ARG A 114 -4.98 -16.70 16.14
C ARG A 114 -4.62 -17.50 14.88
N GLY A 115 -4.26 -18.77 15.05
CA GLY A 115 -3.94 -19.68 13.96
C GLY A 115 -2.44 -19.99 13.81
N ARG A 116 -2.07 -20.61 12.68
CA ARG A 116 -0.68 -21.04 12.40
C ARG A 116 0.17 -19.83 11.99
N ARG A 117 1.25 -19.62 12.73
CA ARG A 117 2.26 -18.62 12.39
C ARG A 117 3.24 -19.18 11.36
N SER A 118 3.43 -18.47 10.25
CA SER A 118 4.42 -18.82 9.22
C SER A 118 5.79 -18.20 9.48
N LEU A 119 5.85 -17.07 10.21
CA LEU A 119 7.06 -16.29 10.42
C LEU A 119 7.82 -16.70 11.69
N PRO A 120 9.17 -16.62 11.69
CA PRO A 120 9.98 -16.91 12.86
C PRO A 120 9.68 -15.97 14.03
N GLY A 121 9.70 -16.49 15.25
CA GLY A 121 9.48 -15.72 16.47
C GLY A 121 10.55 -14.70 16.79
N SER A 122 10.22 -13.84 17.74
CA SER A 122 11.13 -12.83 18.26
C SER A 122 12.23 -13.43 19.16
N ARG A 123 13.41 -12.80 19.13
CA ARG A 123 14.53 -13.20 19.98
C ARG A 123 15.38 -11.99 20.37
N ARG A 124 16.05 -12.09 21.52
CA ARG A 124 17.11 -11.17 21.93
C ARG A 124 18.41 -11.54 21.21
N VAL A 125 19.18 -10.57 20.77
CA VAL A 125 20.49 -10.74 20.13
C VAL A 125 21.54 -9.84 20.78
N ARG A 126 22.79 -10.32 20.83
CA ARG A 126 23.97 -9.49 21.16
C ARG A 126 24.43 -8.83 19.87
N LEU A 127 24.29 -7.51 19.76
CA LEU A 127 24.61 -6.76 18.54
C LEU A 127 26.10 -6.80 18.23
N SER A 128 26.98 -6.79 19.23
CA SER A 128 28.43 -6.89 19.05
C SER A 128 28.90 -8.23 18.41
N ARG A 129 28.05 -9.25 18.38
CA ARG A 129 28.35 -10.59 17.84
C ARG A 129 27.43 -11.03 16.72
N HIS A 130 26.57 -10.17 16.23
CA HIS A 130 25.58 -10.48 15.18
C HIS A 130 25.73 -9.52 14.02
N ALA A 131 25.58 -9.99 12.78
CA ALA A 131 25.72 -9.17 11.57
C ALA A 131 24.84 -7.90 11.61
N VAL A 132 23.66 -7.97 12.20
CA VAL A 132 22.75 -6.81 12.33
C VAL A 132 23.29 -5.71 13.27
N GLY A 133 24.33 -5.95 14.04
CA GLY A 133 24.97 -4.95 14.86
C GLY A 133 26.12 -4.23 14.16
N GLN A 134 26.65 -4.79 13.06
CA GLN A 134 27.82 -4.22 12.39
C GLN A 134 27.65 -2.76 11.93
N PRO A 135 26.51 -2.36 11.34
CA PRO A 135 26.33 -0.98 10.93
C PRO A 135 25.96 -0.03 12.07
N LEU A 136 25.60 -0.56 13.25
CA LEU A 136 25.21 0.25 14.42
C LEU A 136 26.43 0.74 15.19
N ARG A 137 26.28 1.88 15.88
CA ARG A 137 27.28 2.40 16.81
C ARG A 137 27.56 1.40 17.92
N GLU A 138 28.77 1.41 18.47
CA GLU A 138 29.26 0.39 19.40
C GLU A 138 28.57 0.39 20.76
N GLU A 139 27.94 1.49 21.12
CA GLU A 139 27.14 1.64 22.35
C GLU A 139 25.88 0.72 22.35
N PHE A 140 25.42 0.26 21.20
CA PHE A 140 24.30 -0.67 21.11
C PHE A 140 24.77 -2.11 21.31
N LEU A 141 24.68 -2.60 22.52
CA LEU A 141 25.14 -3.96 22.87
C LEU A 141 24.06 -5.03 22.70
N THR A 142 22.81 -4.66 22.89
CA THR A 142 21.66 -5.57 22.87
C THR A 142 20.61 -5.08 21.87
N GLY A 143 19.97 -6.01 21.19
CA GLY A 143 18.82 -5.75 20.36
C GLY A 143 17.82 -6.89 20.41
N PHE A 144 16.64 -6.65 19.83
CA PHE A 144 15.61 -7.63 19.65
C PHE A 144 15.32 -7.79 18.17
N VAL A 145 15.10 -9.02 17.72
CA VAL A 145 14.71 -9.33 16.36
C VAL A 145 13.30 -9.91 16.37
N TYR A 146 12.42 -9.40 15.51
CA TYR A 146 11.05 -9.89 15.33
C TYR A 146 10.67 -9.91 13.84
N SER A 147 9.50 -10.41 13.50
CA SER A 147 9.06 -10.59 12.12
C SER A 147 7.79 -9.82 11.82
N ASP A 148 7.79 -9.19 10.66
CA ASP A 148 6.62 -8.66 9.98
C ASP A 148 6.75 -8.94 8.47
N ALA A 149 6.12 -8.16 7.59
CA ALA A 149 6.24 -8.34 6.17
C ALA A 149 6.45 -7.01 5.45
N TRP A 150 7.20 -7.08 4.35
CA TRP A 150 7.28 -6.05 3.33
C TRP A 150 6.10 -6.16 2.38
N VAL A 151 5.71 -5.04 1.73
CA VAL A 151 4.72 -5.03 0.65
C VAL A 151 5.07 -4.00 -0.41
N GLN A 152 4.82 -4.34 -1.65
CA GLN A 152 4.72 -3.35 -2.73
C GLN A 152 3.31 -2.76 -2.69
N ASP A 153 3.17 -1.62 -2.01
CA ASP A 153 1.88 -1.02 -1.65
C ASP A 153 1.00 -0.66 -2.85
N ALA A 154 1.53 0.06 -3.84
CA ALA A 154 0.79 0.42 -5.04
C ALA A 154 0.38 -0.84 -5.85
N ARG A 155 1.28 -1.83 -5.96
CA ARG A 155 0.98 -3.12 -6.60
C ARG A 155 -0.19 -3.83 -5.94
N LEU A 156 -0.26 -3.78 -4.60
CA LEU A 156 -1.37 -4.40 -3.86
C LEU A 156 -2.71 -3.79 -4.27
N VAL A 157 -2.79 -2.47 -4.49
CA VAL A 157 -4.00 -1.79 -4.99
C VAL A 157 -4.34 -2.25 -6.41
N VAL A 158 -3.36 -2.17 -7.32
CA VAL A 158 -3.54 -2.54 -8.74
C VAL A 158 -4.01 -3.98 -8.89
N LEU A 159 -3.43 -4.92 -8.15
CA LEU A 159 -3.81 -6.33 -8.22
C LEU A 159 -5.22 -6.59 -7.66
N ASN A 160 -5.68 -5.85 -6.65
CA ASN A 160 -7.08 -5.93 -6.21
C ASN A 160 -8.03 -5.41 -7.28
N ALA A 161 -7.72 -4.30 -7.96
CA ALA A 161 -8.49 -3.78 -9.07
C ALA A 161 -8.51 -4.76 -10.28
N MET A 162 -7.37 -5.37 -10.60
CA MET A 162 -7.28 -6.39 -11.66
C MET A 162 -8.15 -7.61 -11.36
N ASP A 163 -8.11 -8.15 -10.12
CA ASP A 163 -8.97 -9.28 -9.76
C ASP A 163 -10.45 -8.90 -9.81
N ALA A 164 -10.81 -7.67 -9.42
CA ALA A 164 -12.17 -7.18 -9.55
C ALA A 164 -12.62 -7.14 -11.02
N VAL A 165 -11.78 -6.64 -11.94
CA VAL A 165 -12.09 -6.61 -13.38
C VAL A 165 -12.17 -8.01 -13.97
N GLN A 166 -11.31 -8.94 -13.58
CA GLN A 166 -11.38 -10.34 -14.02
C GLN A 166 -12.70 -11.02 -13.61
N ARG A 167 -13.42 -10.45 -12.61
CA ARG A 167 -14.73 -10.92 -12.13
C ARG A 167 -15.91 -10.11 -12.65
N GLY A 168 -15.66 -9.14 -13.54
CA GLY A 168 -16.71 -8.36 -14.20
C GLY A 168 -16.93 -6.95 -13.63
N ALA A 169 -16.13 -6.48 -12.69
CA ALA A 169 -16.17 -5.07 -12.31
C ALA A 169 -15.64 -4.17 -13.43
N ARG A 170 -16.12 -2.94 -13.48
CA ARG A 170 -15.55 -1.89 -14.32
C ARG A 170 -14.71 -0.93 -13.46
N VAL A 171 -13.45 -0.75 -13.83
CA VAL A 171 -12.52 0.20 -13.19
C VAL A 171 -12.21 1.32 -14.19
N MET A 172 -12.39 2.56 -13.73
CA MET A 172 -12.19 3.78 -14.52
C MET A 172 -11.22 4.66 -13.80
N THR A 173 -9.98 4.73 -14.26
CA THR A 173 -8.96 5.69 -13.83
C THR A 173 -9.17 7.01 -14.57
N HIS A 174 -8.55 8.09 -14.06
CA HIS A 174 -8.70 9.45 -14.59
C HIS A 174 -10.18 9.84 -14.80
N THR A 175 -11.04 9.39 -13.87
CA THR A 175 -12.48 9.56 -13.91
C THR A 175 -13.00 10.03 -12.56
N ARG A 176 -13.36 11.31 -12.49
CA ARG A 176 -13.83 11.97 -11.26
C ARG A 176 -15.34 11.84 -11.12
N CYS A 177 -15.82 11.45 -9.95
CA CYS A 177 -17.23 11.62 -9.59
C CYS A 177 -17.48 13.10 -9.26
N VAL A 178 -18.20 13.79 -10.15
CA VAL A 178 -18.43 15.24 -10.01
C VAL A 178 -19.76 15.58 -9.34
N SER A 179 -20.69 14.64 -9.30
CA SER A 179 -21.92 14.75 -8.50
C SER A 179 -22.53 13.37 -8.26
N ALA A 180 -23.18 13.20 -7.13
CA ALA A 180 -24.01 12.06 -6.82
C ALA A 180 -25.24 12.53 -6.05
N ARG A 181 -26.44 12.10 -6.48
CA ARG A 181 -27.70 12.44 -5.80
C ARG A 181 -28.61 11.25 -5.67
N ARG A 182 -29.33 11.16 -4.58
CA ARG A 182 -30.36 10.14 -4.40
C ARG A 182 -31.56 10.42 -5.32
N SER A 183 -32.08 9.38 -5.93
CA SER A 183 -33.29 9.40 -6.75
C SER A 183 -34.07 8.10 -6.51
N GLY A 184 -34.98 8.14 -5.55
CA GLY A 184 -35.69 6.94 -5.09
C GLY A 184 -34.74 5.94 -4.42
N ASP A 185 -34.70 4.73 -4.97
CA ASP A 185 -33.90 3.60 -4.53
C ASP A 185 -32.50 3.54 -5.18
N ARG A 186 -32.06 4.61 -5.85
CA ARG A 186 -30.79 4.67 -6.57
C ARG A 186 -30.04 5.97 -6.31
N TRP A 187 -28.74 5.90 -6.50
CA TRP A 187 -27.83 7.03 -6.66
C TRP A 187 -27.68 7.33 -8.16
N LEU A 188 -27.92 8.57 -8.54
CA LEU A 188 -27.58 9.07 -9.88
C LEU A 188 -26.28 9.83 -9.79
N ALA A 189 -25.20 9.24 -10.28
CA ALA A 189 -23.85 9.80 -10.27
C ALA A 189 -23.46 10.25 -11.68
N ARG A 190 -22.68 11.34 -11.73
CA ARG A 190 -22.04 11.84 -12.95
C ARG A 190 -20.54 11.68 -12.82
N LEU A 191 -19.97 10.89 -13.72
CA LEU A 191 -18.55 10.59 -13.76
C LEU A 191 -17.93 11.32 -14.94
N GLN A 192 -16.91 12.15 -14.68
CA GLN A 192 -16.21 12.93 -15.69
C GLN A 192 -14.85 12.31 -15.99
N GLY A 193 -14.64 11.84 -17.20
CA GLY A 193 -13.35 11.37 -17.69
C GLY A 193 -12.37 12.50 -17.98
N ALA A 194 -11.09 12.16 -18.19
CA ALA A 194 -10.04 13.11 -18.54
C ALA A 194 -10.33 13.87 -19.86
N ASP A 195 -11.10 13.28 -20.77
CA ASP A 195 -11.55 13.90 -22.01
C ASP A 195 -12.75 14.87 -21.82
N GLY A 196 -13.19 15.08 -20.59
CA GLY A 196 -14.34 15.91 -20.23
C GLY A 196 -15.69 15.26 -20.44
N ARG A 197 -15.77 14.04 -20.98
CA ARG A 197 -17.03 13.33 -21.18
C ARG A 197 -17.65 12.98 -19.83
N ILE A 198 -18.97 13.12 -19.77
CA ILE A 198 -19.77 12.70 -18.61
C ILE A 198 -20.44 11.36 -18.90
N THR A 199 -20.21 10.40 -18.01
CA THR A 199 -20.94 9.14 -17.94
C THR A 199 -21.91 9.19 -16.78
N GLU A 200 -23.19 8.93 -17.02
CA GLU A 200 -24.21 8.85 -15.98
C GLU A 200 -24.38 7.41 -15.50
N VAL A 201 -24.35 7.20 -14.19
CA VAL A 201 -24.46 5.90 -13.53
C VAL A 201 -25.59 5.92 -12.53
N ALA A 202 -26.47 4.91 -12.59
CA ALA A 202 -27.51 4.66 -11.62
C ALA A 202 -27.14 3.47 -10.74
N ALA A 203 -26.65 3.73 -9.53
CA ALA A 203 -26.20 2.70 -8.60
C ALA A 203 -27.22 2.44 -7.49
N ARG A 204 -27.39 1.18 -7.08
CA ARG A 204 -28.25 0.82 -5.93
C ARG A 204 -27.59 1.18 -4.60
N ALA A 205 -26.25 1.25 -4.55
CA ALA A 205 -25.49 1.72 -3.41
C ALA A 205 -24.29 2.55 -3.87
N LEU A 206 -23.90 3.55 -3.05
CA LEU A 206 -22.70 4.35 -3.24
C LEU A 206 -21.72 4.05 -2.11
N VAL A 207 -20.44 3.93 -2.46
CA VAL A 207 -19.34 3.76 -1.50
C VAL A 207 -18.39 4.94 -1.64
N ASN A 208 -18.27 5.72 -0.59
CA ASN A 208 -17.28 6.78 -0.45
C ASN A 208 -15.99 6.19 0.15
N ALA A 209 -15.00 5.90 -0.69
CA ALA A 209 -13.67 5.40 -0.32
C ALA A 209 -12.57 6.39 -0.74
N THR A 210 -12.88 7.70 -0.74
CA THR A 210 -12.02 8.78 -1.26
C THR A 210 -10.88 9.17 -0.33
N GLY A 211 -10.71 8.46 0.81
CA GLY A 211 -9.57 8.64 1.72
C GLY A 211 -9.50 10.04 2.32
N PRO A 212 -8.45 10.84 2.04
CA PRO A 212 -8.33 12.20 2.59
C PRO A 212 -9.47 13.15 2.20
N TRP A 213 -10.18 12.87 1.13
CA TRP A 213 -11.31 13.67 0.62
C TRP A 213 -12.68 13.11 1.03
N ALA A 214 -12.74 12.19 2.01
CA ALA A 214 -14.01 11.53 2.33
C ALA A 214 -15.07 12.50 2.88
N VAL A 215 -14.65 13.53 3.59
CA VAL A 215 -15.52 14.60 4.10
C VAL A 215 -15.92 15.54 2.96
N ASP A 216 -14.95 16.05 2.19
CA ASP A 216 -15.20 16.92 1.04
C ASP A 216 -16.17 16.26 0.02
N PHE A 217 -16.07 14.95 -0.15
CA PHE A 217 -16.98 14.20 -1.02
C PHE A 217 -18.42 14.24 -0.52
N LEU A 218 -18.64 14.17 0.79
CA LEU A 218 -19.97 14.28 1.37
C LEU A 218 -20.56 15.68 1.19
N ASP A 219 -19.78 16.73 1.41
CA ASP A 219 -20.21 18.11 1.29
C ASP A 219 -20.45 18.51 -0.17
N ASP A 220 -19.45 18.31 -1.03
CA ASP A 220 -19.41 18.90 -2.37
C ASP A 220 -20.04 18.02 -3.45
N VAL A 221 -20.02 16.70 -3.29
CA VAL A 221 -20.39 15.75 -4.35
C VAL A 221 -21.68 15.02 -4.06
N ALA A 222 -21.85 14.50 -2.85
CA ALA A 222 -23.03 13.77 -2.42
C ALA A 222 -24.12 14.69 -1.82
N ALA A 223 -23.71 15.87 -1.34
CA ALA A 223 -24.57 16.86 -0.66
C ALA A 223 -25.36 16.24 0.51
N GLU A 224 -24.69 15.41 1.30
CA GLU A 224 -25.25 14.74 2.50
C GLU A 224 -24.66 15.37 3.75
N GLY A 225 -25.50 15.71 4.71
CA GLY A 225 -25.07 16.28 5.99
C GLY A 225 -24.32 15.25 6.84
N HIS A 226 -23.24 15.66 7.52
CA HIS A 226 -22.48 14.81 8.43
C HIS A 226 -21.85 15.62 9.57
N ASP A 227 -21.52 14.94 10.68
CA ASP A 227 -20.86 15.54 11.86
C ASP A 227 -19.39 15.09 11.96
N ARG A 228 -18.79 14.59 10.86
CA ARG A 228 -17.43 14.02 10.86
C ARG A 228 -16.42 15.06 10.43
N SER A 229 -15.26 15.01 11.09
CA SER A 229 -14.06 15.71 10.68
C SER A 229 -12.89 14.73 10.56
N LEU A 230 -11.99 15.04 9.64
CA LEU A 230 -10.75 14.28 9.45
C LEU A 230 -9.56 15.14 9.86
N ARG A 231 -8.72 14.56 10.67
CA ARG A 231 -7.39 15.10 10.93
C ARG A 231 -6.41 14.55 9.91
N LEU A 232 -5.87 15.41 9.08
CA LEU A 232 -4.91 15.02 8.06
C LEU A 232 -3.49 15.06 8.63
N VAL A 233 -2.76 13.95 8.50
CA VAL A 233 -1.38 13.83 9.00
C VAL A 233 -0.46 13.41 7.87
N LYS A 234 0.47 14.29 7.50
CA LYS A 234 1.53 14.03 6.51
C LYS A 234 2.59 13.12 7.12
N GLY A 235 2.97 12.09 6.37
CA GLY A 235 4.11 11.24 6.67
C GLY A 235 5.04 11.16 5.48
N SER A 236 6.31 11.53 5.69
CA SER A 236 7.31 11.62 4.63
C SER A 236 8.39 10.54 4.80
N HIS A 237 8.94 10.13 3.66
CA HIS A 237 10.03 9.15 3.59
C HIS A 237 11.13 9.67 2.67
N ILE A 238 12.37 9.33 2.99
CA ILE A 238 13.54 9.57 2.14
C ILE A 238 14.17 8.25 1.71
N VAL A 239 14.76 8.25 0.53
CA VAL A 239 15.54 7.13 0.01
C VAL A 239 16.98 7.59 -0.15
N VAL A 240 17.90 6.81 0.40
CA VAL A 240 19.34 7.06 0.34
C VAL A 240 20.07 5.83 -0.21
N PRO A 241 21.32 5.95 -0.70
CA PRO A 241 22.14 4.79 -1.06
C PRO A 241 22.24 3.82 0.11
N ARG A 242 22.34 2.53 -0.20
CA ARG A 242 22.36 1.43 0.79
C ARG A 242 23.32 1.71 1.95
N LEU A 243 22.80 1.62 3.17
CA LEU A 243 23.55 1.88 4.41
C LEU A 243 24.17 0.60 5.01
N TYR A 244 23.64 -0.59 4.67
CA TYR A 244 24.08 -1.88 5.20
C TYR A 244 23.72 -3.04 4.26
N GLU A 245 24.40 -4.20 4.41
CA GLU A 245 24.33 -5.28 3.42
C GLU A 245 23.28 -6.37 3.74
N HIS A 246 22.90 -6.56 4.99
CA HIS A 246 21.95 -7.61 5.36
C HIS A 246 20.49 -7.21 5.05
N ARG A 247 19.61 -8.21 4.98
CA ARG A 247 18.19 -8.04 4.61
C ARG A 247 17.25 -7.67 5.77
N TYR A 248 17.75 -7.37 6.97
CA TYR A 248 16.92 -6.93 8.09
C TYR A 248 16.62 -5.45 7.98
N ALA A 249 15.41 -5.06 8.38
CA ALA A 249 15.05 -3.67 8.62
C ALA A 249 15.36 -3.27 10.06
N TYR A 250 15.48 -1.98 10.31
CA TYR A 250 15.59 -1.43 11.65
C TYR A 250 14.34 -0.64 12.03
N ILE A 251 14.02 -0.67 13.32
CA ILE A 251 13.03 0.17 13.96
C ILE A 251 13.72 0.97 15.05
N PHE A 252 13.76 2.28 14.91
CA PHE A 252 14.45 3.21 15.79
C PHE A 252 13.46 4.03 16.59
N GLN A 253 13.55 3.94 17.91
CA GLN A 253 12.76 4.74 18.82
C GLN A 253 13.47 6.08 19.06
N GLN A 254 12.77 7.18 18.78
CA GLN A 254 13.34 8.53 18.96
C GLN A 254 13.03 9.08 20.36
N PRO A 255 13.81 10.06 20.86
CA PRO A 255 13.55 10.71 22.16
C PRO A 255 12.18 11.37 22.25
N ASP A 256 11.64 11.86 21.14
CA ASP A 256 10.29 12.42 21.00
C ASP A 256 9.19 11.36 20.93
N ARG A 257 9.54 10.07 21.17
CA ARG A 257 8.65 8.91 21.10
C ARG A 257 8.15 8.55 19.71
N ARG A 258 8.59 9.22 18.65
CA ARG A 258 8.33 8.79 17.27
C ARG A 258 9.17 7.56 16.91
N ILE A 259 8.74 6.86 15.88
CA ILE A 259 9.44 5.69 15.35
C ILE A 259 9.88 6.00 13.92
N VAL A 260 11.16 5.75 13.65
CA VAL A 260 11.71 5.82 12.30
C VAL A 260 12.21 4.44 11.90
N PHE A 261 11.82 4.01 10.72
CA PHE A 261 12.30 2.77 10.12
C PHE A 261 13.48 3.05 9.19
N ALA A 262 14.40 2.08 9.08
CA ALA A 262 15.38 2.02 8.01
C ALA A 262 15.28 0.62 7.37
N ILE A 263 14.87 0.57 6.11
CA ILE A 263 14.44 -0.65 5.43
C ILE A 263 15.27 -0.83 4.16
N PRO A 264 15.85 -2.03 3.88
CA PRO A 264 16.44 -2.31 2.58
C PRO A 264 15.42 -2.08 1.46
N TYR A 265 15.79 -1.30 0.45
CA TYR A 265 14.88 -0.86 -0.58
C TYR A 265 15.49 -0.99 -1.97
N GLU A 266 14.74 -1.59 -2.90
CA GLU A 266 15.10 -1.73 -4.32
C GLU A 266 16.58 -2.15 -4.52
N ARG A 267 17.06 -3.06 -3.67
CA ARG A 267 18.41 -3.65 -3.64
C ARG A 267 19.56 -2.70 -3.30
N GLU A 268 19.57 -1.50 -3.85
CA GLU A 268 20.71 -0.56 -3.79
C GLU A 268 20.49 0.61 -2.83
N PHE A 269 19.32 0.65 -2.20
CA PHE A 269 18.90 1.78 -1.37
C PHE A 269 18.49 1.36 0.04
N THR A 270 18.32 2.37 0.87
CA THR A 270 17.65 2.28 2.17
C THR A 270 16.52 3.30 2.20
N LEU A 271 15.30 2.82 2.48
CA LEU A 271 14.12 3.63 2.74
C LEU A 271 14.09 4.01 4.21
N ILE A 272 13.96 5.31 4.50
CA ILE A 272 13.93 5.87 5.86
C ILE A 272 12.63 6.66 6.05
N GLY A 273 11.91 6.38 7.10
CA GLY A 273 10.64 7.05 7.44
C GLY A 273 10.00 6.43 8.68
N THR A 274 9.01 7.10 9.24
CA THR A 274 8.23 8.20 8.67
C THR A 274 8.21 9.39 9.63
N THR A 275 7.85 10.55 9.10
CA THR A 275 7.45 11.71 9.91
C THR A 275 5.95 11.65 10.26
N ASP A 276 5.53 12.48 11.22
CA ASP A 276 4.13 12.71 11.58
C ASP A 276 3.95 14.24 11.74
N VAL A 277 3.38 14.89 10.72
CA VAL A 277 3.18 16.34 10.67
C VAL A 277 1.72 16.62 10.37
N GLU A 278 1.05 17.46 11.19
CA GLU A 278 -0.30 17.93 10.90
C GLU A 278 -0.33 18.64 9.54
N TYR A 279 -1.33 18.34 8.71
CA TYR A 279 -1.37 18.79 7.33
C TYR A 279 -2.70 19.47 7.02
N ARG A 280 -2.63 20.69 6.45
CA ARG A 280 -3.81 21.51 6.16
C ARG A 280 -3.87 21.97 4.70
N ALA A 281 -2.85 21.62 3.91
CA ALA A 281 -2.84 21.95 2.48
C ALA A 281 -3.52 20.83 1.67
N ASP A 282 -3.55 20.98 0.36
CA ASP A 282 -4.15 20.01 -0.56
C ASP A 282 -3.51 18.61 -0.42
N PRO A 283 -4.26 17.59 -0.01
CA PRO A 283 -3.73 16.24 0.15
C PRO A 283 -3.34 15.55 -1.17
N ALA A 284 -3.64 16.14 -2.32
CA ALA A 284 -3.20 15.62 -3.62
C ALA A 284 -1.69 15.78 -3.85
N HIS A 285 -1.07 16.82 -3.27
CA HIS A 285 0.31 17.19 -3.57
C HIS A 285 1.18 17.38 -2.33
N PRO A 286 1.20 16.43 -1.38
CA PRO A 286 2.03 16.55 -0.19
C PRO A 286 3.51 16.46 -0.57
N ARG A 287 4.32 17.35 -0.01
CA ARG A 287 5.77 17.37 -0.23
C ARG A 287 6.50 17.35 1.12
N ILE A 288 7.62 16.67 1.14
CA ILE A 288 8.55 16.73 2.26
C ILE A 288 9.22 18.11 2.27
N ASP A 289 9.46 18.65 3.46
CA ASP A 289 10.22 19.88 3.65
C ASP A 289 11.64 19.60 4.16
N ALA A 290 12.47 20.65 4.22
CA ALA A 290 13.87 20.53 4.64
C ALA A 290 14.03 20.10 6.11
N GLU A 291 13.10 20.50 6.97
CA GLU A 291 13.11 20.12 8.40
C GLU A 291 12.81 18.62 8.56
N GLU A 292 11.87 18.08 7.80
CA GLU A 292 11.55 16.65 7.80
C GLU A 292 12.74 15.83 7.27
N ILE A 293 13.42 16.28 6.20
CA ILE A 293 14.61 15.61 5.67
C ILE A 293 15.71 15.59 6.73
N SER A 294 16.00 16.74 7.35
CA SER A 294 17.01 16.84 8.41
C SER A 294 16.66 15.93 9.60
N TYR A 295 15.39 15.95 10.03
CA TYR A 295 14.91 15.09 11.10
C TYR A 295 15.14 13.59 10.80
N LEU A 296 14.82 13.13 9.59
CA LEU A 296 15.00 11.73 9.21
C LEU A 296 16.48 11.34 9.13
N CYS A 297 17.35 12.23 8.62
CA CYS A 297 18.80 12.03 8.65
C CYS A 297 19.32 11.92 10.07
N ASP A 298 18.96 12.85 10.95
CA ASP A 298 19.38 12.87 12.35
C ASP A 298 18.88 11.64 13.12
N ALA A 299 17.65 11.22 12.84
CA ALA A 299 17.03 10.06 13.48
C ALA A 299 17.85 8.78 13.25
N VAL A 300 18.37 8.56 12.04
CA VAL A 300 19.18 7.37 11.74
C VAL A 300 20.64 7.53 12.10
N ASN A 301 21.19 8.76 12.04
CA ASN A 301 22.56 9.08 12.41
C ASN A 301 22.85 8.83 13.90
N ARG A 302 21.81 8.82 14.74
CA ARG A 302 21.93 8.43 16.17
C ARG A 302 22.27 6.95 16.35
N TYR A 303 21.93 6.11 15.36
CA TYR A 303 22.05 4.66 15.46
C TYR A 303 23.16 4.09 14.59
N PHE A 304 23.33 4.58 13.36
CA PHE A 304 24.32 4.05 12.43
C PHE A 304 25.71 4.68 12.62
N LYS A 305 26.76 3.90 12.36
CA LYS A 305 28.15 4.38 12.28
C LYS A 305 28.35 5.32 11.09
N ARG A 306 27.74 4.95 9.94
CA ARG A 306 27.75 5.78 8.74
C ARG A 306 26.66 6.84 8.86
N SER A 307 27.07 8.10 8.89
CA SER A 307 26.14 9.23 8.88
C SER A 307 25.71 9.56 7.45
N ILE A 308 24.50 10.10 7.31
CA ILE A 308 23.94 10.65 6.09
C ILE A 308 23.59 12.12 6.28
N ALA A 309 23.60 12.86 5.18
CA ALA A 309 23.19 14.26 5.11
C ALA A 309 22.02 14.43 4.13
N PRO A 310 21.32 15.56 4.11
CA PRO A 310 20.29 15.86 3.12
C PRO A 310 20.75 15.70 1.66
N ALA A 311 22.03 15.93 1.37
CA ALA A 311 22.60 15.74 0.05
C ALA A 311 22.69 14.27 -0.41
N ASP A 312 22.60 13.31 0.51
CA ASP A 312 22.58 11.88 0.19
C ASP A 312 21.21 11.38 -0.25
N VAL A 313 20.16 12.21 -0.13
CA VAL A 313 18.78 11.83 -0.49
C VAL A 313 18.64 11.79 -2.00
N VAL A 314 18.43 10.59 -2.54
CA VAL A 314 18.25 10.37 -3.99
C VAL A 314 16.79 10.44 -4.41
N TRP A 315 15.86 10.17 -3.52
CA TRP A 315 14.42 10.27 -3.76
C TRP A 315 13.64 10.41 -2.45
N ASN A 316 12.44 10.96 -2.55
CA ASN A 316 11.53 11.10 -1.42
C ASN A 316 10.07 11.00 -1.86
N TYR A 317 9.19 10.72 -0.91
CA TYR A 317 7.76 10.80 -1.11
C TYR A 317 7.04 11.11 0.20
N SER A 318 5.87 11.71 0.07
CA SER A 318 4.98 12.01 1.19
C SER A 318 3.57 11.50 0.91
N GLY A 319 2.86 11.14 1.97
CA GLY A 319 1.44 10.79 1.89
C GLY A 319 0.67 11.37 3.06
N VAL A 320 -0.62 11.56 2.87
CA VAL A 320 -1.51 12.12 3.89
C VAL A 320 -2.41 11.03 4.44
N ARG A 321 -2.35 10.81 5.75
CA ARG A 321 -3.22 9.87 6.47
C ARG A 321 -4.48 10.59 6.91
N PRO A 322 -5.68 10.14 6.48
CA PRO A 322 -6.94 10.61 7.02
C PRO A 322 -7.23 9.89 8.34
N LEU A 323 -7.01 10.53 9.46
CA LEU A 323 -7.37 10.00 10.77
C LEU A 323 -8.72 10.60 11.19
N LEU A 324 -9.58 9.77 11.81
CA LEU A 324 -10.79 10.31 12.44
C LEU A 324 -10.38 11.26 13.55
N ASP A 325 -10.96 12.45 13.56
CA ASP A 325 -10.74 13.38 14.66
C ASP A 325 -11.56 12.93 15.86
N ASP A 326 -10.87 12.53 16.92
CA ASP A 326 -11.46 12.08 18.19
C ASP A 326 -11.29 13.13 19.29
N GLU A 327 -11.01 14.39 18.90
CA GLU A 327 -10.76 15.51 19.81
C GLU A 327 -9.51 15.29 20.73
N SER A 328 -8.75 14.22 20.53
CA SER A 328 -7.49 14.00 21.24
C SER A 328 -6.44 15.03 20.82
N GLY A 329 -5.77 15.65 21.79
CA GLY A 329 -4.88 16.79 21.53
C GLY A 329 -3.65 16.52 20.66
N LYS A 330 -3.28 15.25 20.38
CA LYS A 330 -2.06 14.88 19.65
C LYS A 330 -2.33 13.89 18.55
N ALA A 331 -1.83 14.16 17.35
CA ALA A 331 -1.91 13.28 16.19
C ALA A 331 -1.39 11.84 16.42
N SER A 332 -0.51 11.65 17.41
CA SER A 332 0.04 10.34 17.78
C SER A 332 -0.88 9.50 18.65
N GLU A 333 -1.93 10.08 19.21
CA GLU A 333 -2.87 9.47 20.17
C GLU A 333 -4.23 9.16 19.52
N VAL A 334 -4.51 9.72 18.33
CA VAL A 334 -5.74 9.50 17.55
C VAL A 334 -5.89 8.01 17.19
N THR A 335 -7.11 7.49 17.31
CA THR A 335 -7.41 6.10 16.90
C THR A 335 -6.99 5.86 15.46
N ARG A 336 -6.31 4.75 15.22
CA ARG A 336 -5.85 4.35 13.88
C ARG A 336 -6.65 3.17 13.32
N ASP A 337 -7.79 2.86 13.90
CA ASP A 337 -8.75 1.94 13.32
C ASP A 337 -9.60 2.66 12.27
N TYR A 338 -10.36 1.93 11.50
CA TYR A 338 -11.28 2.49 10.52
C TYR A 338 -12.70 2.54 11.06
N LEU A 339 -13.47 3.45 10.50
CA LEU A 339 -14.91 3.53 10.73
C LEU A 339 -15.66 3.31 9.42
N LEU A 340 -16.64 2.42 9.46
CA LEU A 340 -17.57 2.14 8.38
C LEU A 340 -18.96 2.60 8.79
N GLU A 341 -19.43 3.68 8.19
CA GLU A 341 -20.76 4.22 8.44
C GLU A 341 -21.66 4.00 7.23
N ILE A 342 -22.84 3.45 7.52
CA ILE A 342 -23.95 3.49 6.57
C ILE A 342 -24.91 4.53 7.07
N GLU A 343 -25.20 5.51 6.25
CA GLU A 343 -26.20 6.50 6.58
C GLU A 343 -27.57 5.85 6.66
N PRO A 344 -28.38 6.22 7.69
CA PRO A 344 -29.70 5.67 7.89
C PRO A 344 -30.56 5.93 6.64
N ALA A 345 -31.07 4.85 6.07
CA ALA A 345 -31.65 4.80 4.76
C ALA A 345 -32.95 5.61 4.63
N ARG A 346 -32.85 6.83 4.11
CA ARG A 346 -33.93 7.45 3.36
C ARG A 346 -33.67 7.28 1.86
N GLY A 347 -33.77 6.03 1.34
CA GLY A 347 -33.48 5.71 -0.05
C GLY A 347 -32.25 4.82 -0.23
N ALA A 348 -31.52 4.97 -1.34
CA ALA A 348 -30.33 4.18 -1.65
C ALA A 348 -29.21 4.37 -0.61
N PRO A 349 -28.57 3.28 -0.13
CA PRO A 349 -27.54 3.37 0.92
C PRO A 349 -26.26 4.07 0.43
N LEU A 350 -25.65 4.82 1.35
CA LEU A 350 -24.30 5.38 1.22
C LEU A 350 -23.43 4.74 2.31
N LEU A 351 -22.33 4.12 1.91
CA LEU A 351 -21.30 3.63 2.83
C LEU A 351 -20.11 4.58 2.80
N ASN A 352 -19.78 5.17 3.94
CA ASN A 352 -18.59 5.99 4.14
C ASN A 352 -17.47 5.17 4.77
N VAL A 353 -16.25 5.32 4.24
CA VAL A 353 -15.03 4.68 4.73
C VAL A 353 -14.09 5.74 5.25
N PHE A 354 -13.95 5.84 6.56
CA PHE A 354 -13.03 6.77 7.21
C PHE A 354 -11.81 6.02 7.75
N GLY A 355 -10.60 6.51 7.44
CA GLY A 355 -9.35 5.89 7.89
C GLY A 355 -9.03 4.58 7.16
N GLY A 356 -8.45 3.64 7.91
CA GLY A 356 -8.01 2.34 7.41
C GLY A 356 -6.50 2.25 7.19
N LYS A 357 -6.01 1.02 7.17
CA LYS A 357 -4.60 0.69 7.02
C LYS A 357 -4.42 -0.34 5.91
N LEU A 358 -3.27 -0.23 5.24
CA LEU A 358 -2.86 -1.21 4.23
C LEU A 358 -2.88 -2.66 4.76
N THR A 359 -2.52 -2.87 6.02
CA THR A 359 -2.51 -4.20 6.64
C THR A 359 -3.89 -4.82 6.77
N THR A 360 -4.91 -4.01 7.10
CA THR A 360 -6.26 -4.51 7.44
C THR A 360 -7.29 -4.25 6.36
N PHE A 361 -6.88 -3.74 5.18
CA PHE A 361 -7.79 -3.35 4.09
C PHE A 361 -8.74 -4.47 3.66
N ARG A 362 -8.23 -5.73 3.62
CA ARG A 362 -9.04 -6.87 3.19
C ARG A 362 -10.20 -7.11 4.16
N LYS A 363 -9.92 -7.03 5.47
CA LYS A 363 -10.95 -7.19 6.50
C LYS A 363 -11.92 -6.01 6.51
N LEU A 364 -11.40 -4.79 6.29
CA LEU A 364 -12.24 -3.61 6.09
C LEU A 364 -13.20 -3.80 4.91
N ALA A 365 -12.69 -4.27 3.77
CA ALA A 365 -13.50 -4.52 2.58
C ALA A 365 -14.59 -5.56 2.83
N GLU A 366 -14.25 -6.67 3.50
CA GLU A 366 -15.18 -7.72 3.91
C GLU A 366 -16.31 -7.14 4.80
N GLU A 367 -15.95 -6.39 5.84
CA GLU A 367 -16.91 -5.75 6.77
C GLU A 367 -17.77 -4.67 6.07
N ALA A 368 -17.20 -3.93 5.13
CA ALA A 368 -17.92 -2.94 4.33
C ALA A 368 -19.01 -3.59 3.48
N VAL A 369 -18.66 -4.68 2.78
CA VAL A 369 -19.63 -5.40 1.95
C VAL A 369 -20.61 -6.20 2.82
N ASP A 370 -20.22 -6.72 3.98
CA ASP A 370 -21.13 -7.35 4.96
C ASP A 370 -22.23 -6.37 5.40
N LYS A 371 -21.93 -5.09 5.50
CA LYS A 371 -22.92 -4.05 5.83
C LYS A 371 -23.83 -3.70 4.64
N LEU A 372 -23.32 -3.69 3.42
CA LEU A 372 -24.06 -3.31 2.20
C LEU A 372 -24.90 -4.44 1.61
N ALA A 373 -24.35 -5.66 1.57
CA ALA A 373 -24.94 -6.79 0.87
C ALA A 373 -26.40 -7.09 1.29
N PRO A 374 -26.75 -7.09 2.61
CA PRO A 374 -28.12 -7.29 3.03
C PRO A 374 -29.10 -6.23 2.50
N LEU A 375 -28.66 -4.98 2.42
CA LEU A 375 -29.46 -3.85 1.89
C LEU A 375 -29.74 -3.98 0.39
N LEU A 376 -28.85 -4.70 -0.32
CA LEU A 376 -28.98 -5.01 -1.74
C LEU A 376 -29.67 -6.37 -2.00
N GLY A 377 -30.11 -7.06 -0.95
CA GLY A 377 -30.71 -8.39 -1.06
C GLY A 377 -29.71 -9.51 -1.37
N ASN A 378 -28.42 -9.24 -1.24
CA ASN A 378 -27.34 -10.22 -1.44
C ASN A 378 -27.01 -10.93 -0.12
N LYS A 379 -26.87 -12.26 -0.16
CA LYS A 379 -26.58 -13.12 1.02
C LYS A 379 -25.29 -13.90 0.85
N GLU A 380 -24.53 -13.65 -0.21
CA GLU A 380 -23.28 -14.35 -0.46
C GLU A 380 -22.22 -14.01 0.59
N PRO A 381 -21.47 -15.00 1.07
CA PRO A 381 -20.42 -14.77 2.06
C PRO A 381 -19.26 -14.01 1.44
N ALA A 382 -18.42 -13.43 2.30
CA ALA A 382 -17.22 -12.69 1.90
C ALA A 382 -16.36 -13.49 0.93
N TRP A 383 -16.09 -12.90 -0.24
CA TRP A 383 -15.26 -13.50 -1.27
C TRP A 383 -13.79 -13.54 -0.84
N THR A 384 -13.28 -12.41 -0.38
CA THR A 384 -11.87 -12.27 0.04
C THR A 384 -11.56 -13.07 1.29
N GLY A 385 -12.55 -13.41 2.10
CA GLY A 385 -12.42 -14.29 3.27
C GLY A 385 -11.96 -15.71 2.95
N LYS A 386 -12.22 -16.17 1.72
CA LYS A 386 -11.78 -17.50 1.26
C LYS A 386 -10.29 -17.59 0.94
N GLY A 387 -9.56 -16.48 0.96
CA GLY A 387 -8.10 -16.44 0.72
C GLY A 387 -7.70 -16.73 -0.73
N HIS A 388 -8.53 -16.33 -1.70
CA HIS A 388 -8.19 -16.42 -3.11
C HIS A 388 -6.94 -15.58 -3.44
N PRO A 389 -5.97 -16.13 -4.18
CA PRO A 389 -4.78 -15.39 -4.56
C PRO A 389 -5.12 -14.17 -5.42
N LEU A 390 -4.32 -13.12 -5.26
CA LEU A 390 -4.32 -12.00 -6.20
C LEU A 390 -3.68 -12.41 -7.52
N PRO A 391 -3.97 -11.73 -8.64
CA PRO A 391 -3.33 -12.01 -9.93
C PRO A 391 -1.81 -12.12 -9.80
N GLY A 392 -1.24 -13.23 -10.24
CA GLY A 392 0.16 -13.56 -10.06
C GLY A 392 0.53 -14.23 -8.74
N GLY A 393 -0.37 -14.25 -7.75
CA GLY A 393 -0.14 -14.84 -6.43
C GLY A 393 -0.42 -16.33 -6.31
N ASP A 394 -0.81 -16.99 -7.39
CA ASP A 394 -1.08 -18.42 -7.51
C ASP A 394 0.21 -19.26 -7.60
N ILE A 395 1.21 -18.87 -6.86
CA ILE A 395 2.54 -19.49 -6.78
C ILE A 395 2.92 -19.81 -5.33
N GLN A 396 3.72 -20.84 -5.12
CA GLN A 396 4.19 -21.24 -3.79
C GLN A 396 5.59 -20.70 -3.47
N ASP A 397 6.44 -20.58 -4.49
CA ASP A 397 7.85 -20.18 -4.37
C ASP A 397 8.18 -19.15 -5.46
N VAL A 398 8.37 -17.92 -5.05
CA VAL A 398 8.69 -16.80 -5.96
C VAL A 398 10.13 -16.89 -6.47
N ASP A 399 11.08 -17.29 -5.61
CA ASP A 399 12.48 -17.47 -5.98
C ASP A 399 12.63 -18.67 -6.95
N GLY A 400 11.88 -19.75 -6.72
CA GLY A 400 11.77 -20.86 -7.65
C GLY A 400 11.20 -20.45 -9.01
N LEU A 401 10.20 -19.58 -9.03
CA LEU A 401 9.68 -18.99 -10.28
C LEU A 401 10.76 -18.19 -11.03
N ALA A 402 11.53 -17.36 -10.33
CA ALA A 402 12.63 -16.61 -10.95
C ALA A 402 13.68 -17.54 -11.58
N GLN A 403 14.03 -18.65 -10.90
CA GLN A 403 14.93 -19.68 -11.45
C GLN A 403 14.33 -20.37 -12.67
N GLN A 404 13.05 -20.72 -12.65
CA GLN A 404 12.34 -21.31 -13.79
C GLN A 404 12.29 -20.37 -15.00
N LEU A 405 12.06 -19.07 -14.80
CA LEU A 405 12.10 -18.07 -15.86
C LEU A 405 13.48 -18.07 -16.55
N ARG A 406 14.57 -18.13 -15.79
CA ARG A 406 15.94 -18.19 -16.33
C ARG A 406 16.22 -19.53 -17.04
N ALA A 407 15.78 -20.65 -16.48
CA ALA A 407 15.99 -21.95 -17.08
C ALA A 407 15.31 -22.09 -18.45
N THR A 408 14.11 -21.51 -18.59
CA THR A 408 13.34 -21.51 -19.84
C THR A 408 13.71 -20.41 -20.81
N ARG A 409 14.35 -19.34 -20.30
CA ARG A 409 14.78 -18.15 -21.07
C ARG A 409 16.19 -17.73 -20.62
N PRO A 410 17.24 -18.43 -21.06
CA PRO A 410 18.63 -18.18 -20.60
C PRO A 410 19.14 -16.76 -20.89
N TRP A 411 18.51 -16.07 -21.81
CA TRP A 411 18.81 -14.68 -22.15
C TRP A 411 18.29 -13.65 -21.11
N LEU A 412 17.38 -14.05 -20.19
CA LEU A 412 16.98 -13.23 -19.05
C LEU A 412 18.09 -13.20 -17.99
N GLY A 413 18.61 -12.02 -17.72
CA GLY A 413 19.52 -11.82 -16.59
C GLY A 413 18.87 -12.12 -15.23
N GLU A 414 19.69 -12.48 -14.23
CA GLU A 414 19.21 -12.84 -12.91
C GLU A 414 18.39 -11.73 -12.23
N ALA A 415 18.86 -10.48 -12.34
CA ALA A 415 18.20 -9.33 -11.76
C ALA A 415 16.80 -9.11 -12.35
N MET A 416 16.68 -9.19 -13.69
CA MET A 416 15.41 -9.02 -14.40
C MET A 416 14.45 -10.16 -14.09
N ALA A 417 14.89 -11.41 -14.10
CA ALA A 417 14.05 -12.56 -13.77
C ALA A 417 13.52 -12.49 -12.34
N TRP A 418 14.37 -12.11 -11.38
CA TRP A 418 13.98 -11.90 -10.00
C TRP A 418 12.93 -10.78 -9.89
N ARG A 419 13.16 -9.62 -10.52
CA ARG A 419 12.24 -8.49 -10.50
C ARG A 419 10.88 -8.85 -11.11
N LEU A 420 10.87 -9.48 -12.28
CA LEU A 420 9.64 -9.91 -12.94
C LEU A 420 8.85 -10.88 -12.06
N ALA A 421 9.51 -11.87 -11.47
CA ALA A 421 8.87 -12.82 -10.56
C ALA A 421 8.28 -12.12 -9.33
N HIS A 422 9.01 -11.18 -8.72
CA HIS A 422 8.58 -10.42 -7.54
C HIS A 422 7.61 -9.27 -7.84
N THR A 423 7.43 -8.89 -9.11
CA THR A 423 6.45 -7.85 -9.49
C THR A 423 5.16 -8.46 -10.01
N TYR A 424 5.26 -9.51 -10.82
CA TYR A 424 4.13 -10.06 -11.60
C TYR A 424 3.76 -11.50 -11.21
N GLY A 425 4.60 -12.21 -10.46
CA GLY A 425 4.36 -13.62 -10.12
C GLY A 425 4.14 -14.46 -11.36
N SER A 426 3.11 -15.31 -11.38
CA SER A 426 2.76 -16.14 -12.53
C SER A 426 2.44 -15.35 -13.80
N GLN A 427 2.07 -14.06 -13.70
CA GLN A 427 1.82 -13.18 -14.85
C GLN A 427 3.12 -12.75 -15.57
N SER A 428 4.31 -13.01 -15.02
CA SER A 428 5.61 -12.71 -15.66
C SER A 428 5.70 -13.24 -17.08
N VAL A 429 5.09 -14.41 -17.33
CA VAL A 429 5.05 -15.03 -18.67
C VAL A 429 4.29 -14.16 -19.68
N ARG A 430 3.24 -13.44 -19.23
CA ARG A 430 2.49 -12.52 -20.09
C ARG A 430 3.29 -11.26 -20.41
N VAL A 431 4.08 -10.77 -19.44
CA VAL A 431 4.96 -9.62 -19.64
C VAL A 431 6.02 -9.92 -20.68
N ILE A 432 6.63 -11.09 -20.60
CA ILE A 432 7.68 -11.55 -21.53
C ILE A 432 7.09 -11.92 -22.90
N GLY A 433 5.88 -12.47 -22.91
CA GLY A 433 5.20 -12.93 -24.12
C GLY A 433 5.97 -14.09 -24.81
N SER A 434 6.02 -14.03 -26.14
CA SER A 434 6.71 -14.99 -27.00
C SER A 434 8.17 -14.63 -27.29
N ALA A 435 8.72 -13.58 -26.65
CA ALA A 435 10.09 -13.13 -26.92
C ALA A 435 11.13 -14.23 -26.68
N ALA A 436 12.04 -14.39 -27.63
CA ALA A 436 13.15 -15.32 -27.59
C ALA A 436 14.51 -14.63 -27.31
N SER A 437 14.51 -13.29 -27.19
CA SER A 437 15.69 -12.48 -26.88
C SER A 437 15.30 -11.15 -26.23
N LEU A 438 16.26 -10.42 -25.64
CA LEU A 438 16.04 -9.07 -25.12
C LEU A 438 15.60 -8.09 -26.21
N ALA A 439 16.14 -8.23 -27.43
CA ALA A 439 15.77 -7.37 -28.55
C ALA A 439 14.28 -7.48 -28.93
N GLU A 440 13.70 -8.65 -28.76
CA GLU A 440 12.29 -8.91 -29.06
C GLU A 440 11.33 -8.36 -27.98
N LEU A 441 11.84 -7.94 -26.82
CA LEU A 441 11.06 -7.18 -25.84
C LEU A 441 10.80 -5.74 -26.26
N GLY A 442 11.36 -5.30 -27.40
CA GLY A 442 11.16 -3.98 -27.97
C GLY A 442 12.11 -2.94 -27.39
N GLU A 443 11.68 -1.66 -27.44
CA GLU A 443 12.50 -0.53 -26.98
C GLU A 443 12.92 -0.69 -25.53
N HIS A 444 14.21 -0.44 -25.26
CA HIS A 444 14.80 -0.46 -23.91
C HIS A 444 14.85 0.95 -23.33
N PHE A 445 14.18 1.19 -22.21
CA PHE A 445 14.07 2.51 -21.57
C PHE A 445 15.14 2.79 -20.50
N GLY A 446 15.94 1.79 -20.15
CA GLY A 446 16.96 1.86 -19.10
C GLY A 446 16.71 0.80 -18.01
N ALA A 447 17.71 0.54 -17.18
CA ALA A 447 17.73 -0.58 -16.25
C ALA A 447 17.36 -1.90 -16.99
N ASP A 448 16.27 -2.53 -16.61
CA ASP A 448 15.74 -3.71 -17.30
C ASP A 448 14.26 -3.52 -17.74
N LEU A 449 13.88 -2.27 -18.06
CA LEU A 449 12.55 -1.89 -18.55
C LEU A 449 12.49 -1.89 -20.07
N TYR A 450 11.59 -2.69 -20.63
CA TYR A 450 11.36 -2.83 -22.07
C TYR A 450 9.91 -2.52 -22.46
N ALA A 451 9.71 -2.26 -23.75
CA ALA A 451 8.40 -1.91 -24.30
C ALA A 451 7.33 -2.98 -24.04
N SER A 452 7.67 -4.28 -24.09
CA SER A 452 6.72 -5.37 -23.78
C SER A 452 6.11 -5.24 -22.38
N GLU A 453 6.92 -4.83 -21.39
CA GLU A 453 6.45 -4.60 -20.03
C GLU A 453 5.55 -3.36 -19.96
N VAL A 454 5.94 -2.28 -20.62
CA VAL A 454 5.13 -1.04 -20.68
C VAL A 454 3.77 -1.31 -21.32
N ASP A 455 3.73 -2.07 -22.42
CA ASP A 455 2.48 -2.43 -23.11
C ASP A 455 1.60 -3.33 -22.25
N TYR A 456 2.19 -4.26 -21.50
CA TYR A 456 1.45 -5.04 -20.50
C TYR A 456 0.82 -4.14 -19.46
N LEU A 457 1.58 -3.20 -18.87
CA LEU A 457 1.10 -2.27 -17.85
C LEU A 457 -0.01 -1.34 -18.36
N ARG A 458 0.11 -0.87 -19.59
CA ARG A 458 -0.94 -0.08 -20.27
C ARG A 458 -2.21 -0.90 -20.44
N ARG A 459 -2.08 -2.09 -20.98
CA ARG A 459 -3.22 -2.92 -21.37
C ARG A 459 -3.97 -3.52 -20.18
N TYR A 460 -3.29 -3.92 -19.14
CA TYR A 460 -3.85 -4.71 -18.03
C TYR A 460 -3.84 -4.00 -16.69
N GLU A 461 -3.04 -2.95 -16.53
CA GLU A 461 -2.83 -2.27 -15.27
C GLU A 461 -3.08 -0.76 -15.31
N TRP A 462 -3.74 -0.27 -16.34
CA TRP A 462 -4.14 1.15 -16.52
C TRP A 462 -3.01 2.17 -16.51
N ALA A 463 -1.77 1.78 -16.73
CA ALA A 463 -0.68 2.75 -16.82
C ALA A 463 -0.89 3.67 -18.02
N SER A 464 -0.95 4.97 -17.78
CA SER A 464 -1.28 6.00 -18.77
C SER A 464 -0.11 6.95 -19.05
N CYS A 465 0.92 6.94 -18.19
CA CYS A 465 2.10 7.81 -18.32
C CYS A 465 3.35 7.14 -17.73
N ALA A 466 4.52 7.76 -17.99
CA ALA A 466 5.79 7.27 -17.49
C ALA A 466 5.84 7.19 -15.95
N GLU A 467 5.21 8.12 -15.25
CA GLU A 467 5.17 8.15 -13.79
C GLU A 467 4.46 6.92 -13.22
N ASP A 468 3.34 6.49 -13.83
CA ASP A 468 2.63 5.28 -13.43
C ASP A 468 3.54 4.06 -13.47
N VAL A 469 4.28 3.90 -14.57
CA VAL A 469 5.22 2.79 -14.77
C VAL A 469 6.36 2.86 -13.76
N LEU A 470 7.03 4.01 -13.68
CA LEU A 470 8.28 4.14 -12.93
C LEU A 470 8.09 4.12 -11.41
N TRP A 471 6.93 4.59 -10.90
CA TRP A 471 6.75 4.78 -9.46
C TRP A 471 5.63 3.96 -8.84
N ARG A 472 4.56 3.65 -9.59
CA ARG A 472 3.42 2.89 -9.04
C ARG A 472 3.40 1.43 -9.49
N ARG A 473 3.98 1.10 -10.65
CA ARG A 473 4.00 -0.29 -11.15
C ARG A 473 5.32 -1.01 -10.87
N THR A 474 6.47 -0.33 -11.01
CA THR A 474 7.78 -1.02 -10.98
C THR A 474 8.80 -0.51 -9.95
N LYS A 475 8.78 0.74 -9.52
CA LYS A 475 9.85 1.44 -8.78
C LYS A 475 11.15 1.65 -9.60
N LEU A 476 11.14 1.36 -10.89
CA LEU A 476 12.31 1.53 -11.77
C LEU A 476 12.73 2.99 -11.94
N GLY A 477 11.92 3.97 -11.50
CA GLY A 477 12.30 5.37 -11.43
C GLY A 477 13.57 5.66 -10.65
N LEU A 478 13.96 4.77 -9.72
CA LEU A 478 15.24 4.85 -9.01
C LEU A 478 16.44 4.41 -9.86
N HIS A 479 16.23 3.67 -10.94
CA HIS A 479 17.27 3.04 -11.75
C HIS A 479 17.29 3.55 -13.19
N VAL A 480 16.14 3.95 -13.74
CA VAL A 480 16.01 4.52 -15.07
C VAL A 480 16.44 5.99 -15.01
N GLY A 481 17.51 6.34 -15.71
CA GLY A 481 17.99 7.73 -15.77
C GLY A 481 17.00 8.68 -16.47
N ALA A 482 17.26 9.98 -16.38
CA ALA A 482 16.38 11.03 -16.94
C ALA A 482 16.12 10.84 -18.46
N GLU A 483 17.11 10.40 -19.23
CA GLU A 483 16.96 10.12 -20.65
C GLU A 483 15.98 8.97 -20.92
N GLY A 484 16.09 7.86 -20.16
CA GLY A 484 15.16 6.73 -20.27
C GLY A 484 13.74 7.13 -19.89
N ALA A 485 13.57 7.91 -18.82
CA ALA A 485 12.28 8.44 -18.42
C ALA A 485 11.64 9.35 -19.50
N ALA A 486 12.47 10.20 -20.16
CA ALA A 486 12.00 11.04 -21.26
C ALA A 486 11.57 10.20 -22.48
N ARG A 487 12.34 9.16 -22.86
CA ARG A 487 11.96 8.23 -23.95
C ARG A 487 10.66 7.49 -23.60
N LEU A 488 10.51 7.04 -22.36
CA LEU A 488 9.27 6.41 -21.90
C LEU A 488 8.08 7.37 -22.02
N GLY A 489 8.24 8.65 -21.64
CA GLY A 489 7.22 9.68 -21.83
C GLY A 489 6.84 9.85 -23.31
N ALA A 490 7.85 9.90 -24.21
CA ALA A 490 7.62 9.97 -25.64
C ALA A 490 6.92 8.71 -26.20
N TYR A 491 7.18 7.54 -25.62
CA TYR A 491 6.52 6.29 -25.99
C TYR A 491 5.00 6.35 -25.71
N PHE A 492 4.59 6.88 -24.55
CA PHE A 492 3.18 7.09 -24.23
C PHE A 492 2.50 8.11 -25.14
N ALA A 493 3.22 9.14 -25.58
CA ALA A 493 2.65 10.16 -26.46
C ALA A 493 2.42 9.67 -27.90
N LYS A 494 3.14 8.62 -28.35
CA LYS A 494 3.04 8.06 -29.71
C LYS A 494 2.01 6.95 -29.82
N ASN A 495 1.72 6.28 -28.77
CA ASN A 495 0.89 5.08 -28.70
C ASN A 495 -0.31 5.27 -27.74
#